data_c19ca72d41d36764033930eca62e2f2c
#
_entry.id   c19ca72d41d36764033930eca62e2f2c
#
_cell.length_a   1.000
_cell.length_b   1.000
_cell.length_c   1.000
_cell.angle_alpha   90.00
_cell.angle_beta   90.00
_cell.angle_gamma   90.00
#
_symmetry.space_group_name_H-M   'P 1'
#
loop_
_entity.id
_entity.type
_entity.pdbx_description
1 polymer ?
#
loop_
_entity_poly.entity_id
_entity_poly.type
_entity_poly.pdbx_seq_one_letter_code
_entity_poly.pdbx_strand_id
1 'polypeptide(L)'
;YLVGNDILISRQNDISTFGHFTIDSYTAVGGGVYTLALTLVGVGSNGILNENVFYDFAVFTLSSGLADKTFVYEQIGPATTWNIPHNLGKFPSVSVVNNNNIIINGEVTYIDNNNVQLNFSAGFSGKAYLN
;
A
#
# COMPACT_ATOMS: atom_id res chain seq x y z
N TYR A 1 -8.64 -9.16 -17.20
CA TYR A 1 -7.47 -9.79 -16.59
C TYR A 1 -7.80 -10.11 -15.13
N LEU A 2 -8.08 -11.40 -14.81
CA LEU A 2 -8.59 -11.79 -13.48
C LEU A 2 -7.51 -12.38 -12.55
N VAL A 3 -6.43 -12.92 -13.11
CA VAL A 3 -5.36 -13.57 -12.34
C VAL A 3 -4.61 -12.54 -11.48
N GLY A 4 -4.36 -12.89 -10.22
CA GLY A 4 -3.74 -12.01 -9.23
C GLY A 4 -4.70 -11.05 -8.53
N ASN A 5 -6.00 -11.06 -8.89
CA ASN A 5 -7.01 -10.32 -8.15
C ASN A 5 -7.59 -11.17 -7.03
N ASP A 6 -8.13 -10.50 -6.02
CA ASP A 6 -8.84 -11.16 -4.95
C ASP A 6 -10.33 -11.27 -5.28
N ILE A 7 -10.93 -12.33 -4.76
CA ILE A 7 -12.34 -12.63 -4.92
C ILE A 7 -12.94 -12.97 -3.55
N LEU A 8 -14.05 -12.32 -3.23
CA LEU A 8 -14.90 -12.73 -2.12
C LEU A 8 -16.01 -13.62 -2.67
N ILE A 9 -16.12 -14.82 -2.13
CA ILE A 9 -17.19 -15.75 -2.46
C ILE A 9 -18.07 -15.87 -1.22
N SER A 10 -19.36 -15.60 -1.35
CA SER A 10 -20.34 -15.73 -0.27
C SER A 10 -21.51 -16.59 -0.72
N ARG A 11 -22.03 -17.38 0.21
CA ARG A 11 -23.20 -18.21 -0.07
C ARG A 11 -24.42 -17.32 -0.27
N GLN A 12 -25.15 -17.57 -1.35
CA GLN A 12 -26.41 -16.89 -1.60
C GLN A 12 -27.41 -17.20 -0.47
N ASN A 13 -28.05 -16.18 0.07
CA ASN A 13 -28.97 -16.26 1.21
C ASN A 13 -28.35 -16.63 2.58
N ASP A 14 -27.02 -16.72 2.66
CA ASP A 14 -26.31 -16.94 3.93
C ASP A 14 -24.93 -16.26 3.90
N ILE A 15 -24.90 -14.98 4.16
CA ILE A 15 -23.69 -14.15 4.14
C ILE A 15 -22.70 -14.51 5.27
N SER A 16 -23.10 -15.35 6.24
CA SER A 16 -22.18 -15.84 7.26
C SER A 16 -21.22 -16.91 6.73
N THR A 17 -21.57 -17.53 5.59
CA THR A 17 -20.69 -18.48 4.89
C THR A 17 -20.00 -17.78 3.73
N PHE A 18 -18.71 -17.50 3.88
CA PHE A 18 -17.91 -16.77 2.88
C PHE A 18 -16.45 -17.20 2.91
N GLY A 19 -15.76 -16.95 1.82
CA GLY A 19 -14.31 -17.13 1.69
C GLY A 19 -13.68 -16.02 0.88
N HIS A 20 -12.48 -15.62 1.30
CA HIS A 20 -11.63 -14.67 0.57
C HIS A 20 -10.47 -15.44 -0.08
N PHE A 21 -10.35 -15.32 -1.37
CA PHE A 21 -9.39 -16.09 -2.17
C PHE A 21 -8.65 -15.16 -3.15
N THR A 22 -7.43 -15.54 -3.53
CA THR A 22 -6.75 -14.98 -4.70
C THR A 22 -6.99 -15.90 -5.90
N ILE A 23 -7.24 -15.34 -7.07
CA ILE A 23 -7.38 -16.08 -8.32
C ILE A 23 -5.97 -16.36 -8.88
N ASP A 24 -5.53 -17.61 -8.79
CA ASP A 24 -4.21 -18.04 -9.28
C ASP A 24 -4.20 -18.26 -10.79
N SER A 25 -5.25 -18.90 -11.29
CA SER A 25 -5.42 -19.15 -12.73
C SER A 25 -6.89 -19.39 -13.09
N TYR A 26 -7.20 -19.33 -14.37
CA TYR A 26 -8.49 -19.77 -14.90
C TYR A 26 -8.32 -20.50 -16.24
N THR A 27 -9.19 -21.45 -16.49
CA THR A 27 -9.22 -22.22 -17.74
C THR A 27 -10.65 -22.27 -18.28
N ALA A 28 -10.85 -21.90 -19.53
CA ALA A 28 -12.14 -22.04 -20.20
C ALA A 28 -12.40 -23.50 -20.53
N VAL A 29 -13.57 -24.01 -20.11
CA VAL A 29 -13.99 -25.40 -20.34
C VAL A 29 -14.95 -25.51 -21.55
N GLY A 30 -15.42 -24.36 -22.04
CA GLY A 30 -16.40 -24.24 -23.12
C GLY A 30 -17.80 -23.88 -22.61
N GLY A 31 -18.67 -23.44 -23.53
CA GLY A 31 -20.05 -23.07 -23.14
C GLY A 31 -20.17 -21.90 -22.16
N GLY A 32 -19.16 -21.05 -22.05
CA GLY A 32 -19.15 -19.97 -21.04
C GLY A 32 -18.77 -20.43 -19.63
N VAL A 33 -18.34 -21.65 -19.46
CA VAL A 33 -17.91 -22.23 -18.19
C VAL A 33 -16.38 -22.10 -18.03
N TYR A 34 -15.96 -21.75 -16.82
CA TYR A 34 -14.55 -21.59 -16.45
C TYR A 34 -14.24 -22.37 -15.17
N THR A 35 -13.06 -22.96 -15.11
CA THR A 35 -12.46 -23.47 -13.87
C THR A 35 -11.53 -22.42 -13.31
N LEU A 36 -11.66 -22.10 -12.03
CA LEU A 36 -10.79 -21.19 -11.30
C LEU A 36 -9.92 -22.01 -10.33
N ALA A 37 -8.62 -21.73 -10.32
CA ALA A 37 -7.74 -22.13 -9.24
C ALA A 37 -7.66 -20.98 -8.24
N LEU A 38 -7.93 -21.27 -6.98
CA LEU A 38 -8.07 -20.27 -5.91
C LEU A 38 -7.18 -20.63 -4.74
N THR A 39 -6.43 -19.67 -4.22
CA THR A 39 -5.71 -19.78 -2.94
C THR A 39 -6.44 -18.99 -1.87
N LEU A 40 -6.72 -19.63 -0.74
CA LEU A 40 -7.35 -18.99 0.42
C LEU A 40 -6.44 -17.90 1.00
N VAL A 41 -6.95 -16.69 1.14
CA VAL A 41 -6.21 -15.56 1.72
C VAL A 41 -6.49 -15.47 3.22
N GLY A 42 -5.65 -16.15 4.02
CA GLY A 42 -5.55 -15.96 5.47
C GLY A 42 -6.85 -16.08 6.28
N VAL A 43 -6.86 -15.37 7.40
CA VAL A 43 -7.99 -15.30 8.35
C VAL A 43 -9.10 -14.39 7.81
N GLY A 44 -10.34 -14.82 7.87
CA GLY A 44 -11.51 -14.03 7.45
C GLY A 44 -12.47 -14.81 6.56
N SER A 45 -12.25 -16.12 6.43
CA SER A 45 -13.19 -17.02 5.78
C SER A 45 -13.98 -17.78 6.83
N ASN A 46 -15.25 -18.02 6.57
CA ASN A 46 -16.13 -18.80 7.41
C ASN A 46 -16.96 -19.76 6.57
N GLY A 47 -16.94 -21.02 6.94
CA GLY A 47 -17.66 -22.08 6.25
C GLY A 47 -16.86 -22.78 5.15
N ILE A 48 -17.51 -23.72 4.47
CA ILE A 48 -16.96 -24.54 3.40
C ILE A 48 -17.79 -24.33 2.14
N LEU A 49 -17.14 -24.22 0.99
CA LEU A 49 -17.83 -24.22 -0.31
C LEU A 49 -18.34 -25.63 -0.60
N ASN A 50 -19.64 -25.78 -0.77
CA ASN A 50 -20.31 -27.05 -1.02
C ASN A 50 -20.79 -27.16 -2.48
N GLU A 51 -20.81 -28.37 -3.02
CA GLU A 51 -21.39 -28.63 -4.33
C GLU A 51 -22.90 -28.36 -4.35
N ASN A 52 -23.43 -27.98 -5.51
CA ASN A 52 -24.85 -27.71 -5.75
C ASN A 52 -25.45 -26.58 -4.88
N VAL A 53 -24.63 -25.66 -4.46
CA VAL A 53 -25.04 -24.43 -3.75
C VAL A 53 -24.70 -23.22 -4.63
N PHE A 54 -25.58 -22.22 -4.64
CA PHE A 54 -25.33 -20.99 -5.34
C PHE A 54 -24.51 -20.02 -4.47
N TYR A 55 -23.53 -19.38 -5.10
CA TYR A 55 -22.66 -18.41 -4.47
C TYR A 55 -22.65 -17.12 -5.31
N ASP A 56 -22.62 -16.02 -4.60
CA ASP A 56 -22.28 -14.71 -5.18
C ASP A 56 -20.79 -14.49 -5.07
N PHE A 57 -20.21 -13.80 -6.03
CA PHE A 57 -18.80 -13.45 -5.98
C PHE A 57 -18.56 -12.00 -6.38
N ALA A 58 -17.65 -11.35 -5.68
CA ALA A 58 -17.16 -10.02 -5.98
C ALA A 58 -15.65 -10.08 -6.20
N VAL A 59 -15.22 -9.70 -7.39
CA VAL A 59 -13.80 -9.55 -7.72
C VAL A 59 -13.38 -8.15 -7.30
N PHE A 60 -12.31 -8.05 -6.54
CA PHE A 60 -11.71 -6.78 -6.16
C PHE A 60 -10.20 -6.89 -6.25
N THR A 61 -9.57 -5.83 -6.69
CA THR A 61 -8.16 -5.65 -6.44
C THR A 61 -8.03 -5.15 -5.01
N LEU A 62 -7.39 -5.90 -4.15
CA LEU A 62 -6.69 -5.22 -3.07
C LEU A 62 -5.71 -4.29 -3.80
N SER A 63 -6.11 -3.08 -4.07
CA SER A 63 -5.10 -2.06 -4.20
C SER A 63 -4.28 -2.27 -2.92
N SER A 64 -3.05 -2.79 -3.08
CA SER A 64 -2.04 -2.64 -2.05
C SER A 64 -2.12 -1.17 -1.72
N GLY A 65 -2.90 -0.85 -0.68
CA GLY A 65 -3.29 0.51 -0.39
C GLY A 65 -1.99 1.24 -0.49
N LEU A 66 -1.96 2.25 -1.30
CA LEU A 66 -0.99 3.30 -1.11
C LEU A 66 -1.30 3.81 0.31
N ALA A 67 -0.91 2.99 1.30
CA ALA A 67 -0.75 3.44 2.66
C ALA A 67 0.08 4.68 2.45
N ASP A 68 -0.46 5.81 2.81
CA ASP A 68 0.22 7.10 2.63
C ASP A 68 1.57 6.93 3.31
N LYS A 69 2.59 6.61 2.47
CA LYS A 69 3.90 6.24 2.95
C LYS A 69 4.49 7.50 3.54
N THR A 70 4.74 7.46 4.81
CA THR A 70 5.43 8.53 5.54
C THR A 70 6.86 8.11 5.81
N PHE A 71 7.76 9.07 5.85
CA PHE A 71 9.17 8.84 6.18
C PHE A 71 9.65 9.94 7.13
N VAL A 72 10.40 9.57 8.15
CA VAL A 72 11.02 10.52 9.09
C VAL A 72 12.53 10.40 8.96
N TYR A 73 13.17 11.50 8.60
CA TYR A 73 14.63 11.62 8.59
C TYR A 73 15.11 12.35 9.84
N GLU A 74 16.19 11.88 10.45
CA GLU A 74 16.81 12.53 11.59
C GLU A 74 18.24 12.99 11.26
N GLN A 75 18.47 14.30 11.36
CA GLN A 75 19.77 14.92 11.23
C GLN A 75 20.39 15.12 12.61
N ILE A 76 21.35 14.25 12.98
CA ILE A 76 21.95 14.23 14.32
C ILE A 76 22.94 15.39 14.51
N GLY A 77 23.78 15.65 13.54
CA GLY A 77 24.78 16.73 13.56
C GLY A 77 24.30 17.98 12.81
N PRO A 78 24.70 19.19 13.23
CA PRO A 78 24.34 20.40 12.51
C PRO A 78 24.83 20.38 11.07
N ALA A 79 23.92 20.57 10.11
CA ALA A 79 24.25 20.66 8.68
C ALA A 79 23.34 21.66 7.96
N THR A 80 23.87 22.33 6.96
CA THR A 80 23.13 23.26 6.09
C THR A 80 22.45 22.53 4.94
N THR A 81 22.94 21.34 4.57
CA THR A 81 22.38 20.52 3.47
C THR A 81 22.08 19.13 4.01
N TRP A 82 20.84 18.69 3.81
CA TRP A 82 20.39 17.35 4.18
C TRP A 82 20.02 16.57 2.91
N ASN A 83 20.71 15.46 2.65
CA ASN A 83 20.38 14.56 1.56
C ASN A 83 19.56 13.40 2.11
N ILE A 84 18.31 13.29 1.68
CA ILE A 84 17.32 12.38 2.27
C ILE A 84 16.88 11.32 1.27
N PRO A 85 17.38 10.07 1.36
CA PRO A 85 16.88 8.94 0.59
C PRO A 85 15.63 8.37 1.27
N HIS A 86 14.44 8.88 0.92
CA HIS A 86 13.18 8.50 1.58
C HIS A 86 12.52 7.25 0.99
N ASN A 87 12.82 6.87 -0.25
CA ASN A 87 12.30 5.67 -0.92
C ASN A 87 10.76 5.56 -0.92
N LEU A 88 10.05 6.68 -0.98
CA LEU A 88 8.58 6.71 -0.97
C LEU A 88 7.96 6.40 -2.34
N GLY A 89 8.76 6.51 -3.43
CA GLY A 89 8.27 6.34 -4.79
C GLY A 89 7.36 7.48 -5.28
N LYS A 90 7.38 8.63 -4.60
CA LYS A 90 6.57 9.82 -4.88
C LYS A 90 7.35 11.09 -4.52
N PHE A 91 6.87 12.25 -4.94
CA PHE A 91 7.33 13.55 -4.46
C PHE A 91 6.54 13.91 -3.17
N PRO A 92 7.12 13.75 -1.97
CA PRO A 92 6.40 13.96 -0.72
C PRO A 92 6.30 15.45 -0.38
N SER A 93 5.28 15.83 0.40
CA SER A 93 5.36 17.09 1.12
C SER A 93 6.39 16.98 2.26
N VAL A 94 7.14 18.07 2.51
CA VAL A 94 8.25 18.06 3.46
C VAL A 94 8.00 19.11 4.54
N SER A 95 8.08 18.69 5.81
CA SER A 95 8.08 19.58 6.97
C SER A 95 9.33 19.32 7.80
N VAL A 96 10.04 20.38 8.17
CA VAL A 96 11.29 20.28 8.94
C VAL A 96 11.14 20.97 10.28
N VAL A 97 11.65 20.33 11.33
CA VAL A 97 11.74 20.92 12.66
C VAL A 97 13.16 20.79 13.22
N ASN A 98 13.55 21.75 14.06
CA ASN A 98 14.77 21.65 14.85
C ASN A 98 14.55 20.77 16.11
N ASN A 99 15.58 20.58 16.94
CA ASN A 99 15.51 19.79 18.18
C ASN A 99 14.53 20.34 19.23
N ASN A 100 14.07 21.57 19.08
CA ASN A 100 13.05 22.18 19.93
C ASN A 100 11.63 22.05 19.35
N ASN A 101 11.45 21.26 18.29
CA ASN A 101 10.20 21.10 17.53
C ASN A 101 9.68 22.39 16.88
N ILE A 102 10.57 23.35 16.58
CA ILE A 102 10.23 24.58 15.87
C ILE A 102 10.39 24.32 14.37
N ILE A 103 9.37 24.67 13.58
CA ILE A 103 9.42 24.55 12.13
C ILE A 103 10.52 25.44 11.56
N ILE A 104 11.36 24.87 10.71
CA ILE A 104 12.41 25.56 9.98
C ILE A 104 12.09 25.51 8.49
N ASN A 105 12.09 26.65 7.85
CA ASN A 105 11.90 26.75 6.40
C ASN A 105 13.25 26.69 5.69
N GLY A 106 13.32 25.94 4.61
CA GLY A 106 14.47 25.81 3.75
C GLY A 106 14.03 25.58 2.32
N GLU A 107 14.99 25.53 1.42
CA GLU A 107 14.77 25.16 0.03
C GLU A 107 14.64 23.63 -0.08
N VAL A 108 13.62 23.17 -0.80
CA VAL A 108 13.38 21.74 -1.06
C VAL A 108 13.66 21.50 -2.54
N THR A 109 14.63 20.63 -2.84
CA THR A 109 14.94 20.18 -4.19
C THR A 109 14.63 18.69 -4.30
N TYR A 110 13.66 18.31 -5.13
CA TYR A 110 13.38 16.92 -5.45
C TYR A 110 14.37 16.43 -6.50
N ILE A 111 15.21 15.48 -6.12
CA ILE A 111 16.19 14.86 -7.03
C ILE A 111 15.48 13.83 -7.91
N ASP A 112 14.67 12.96 -7.29
CA ASP A 112 13.80 11.97 -7.93
C ASP A 112 12.67 11.53 -6.98
N ASN A 113 11.91 10.49 -7.36
CA ASN A 113 10.79 9.95 -6.57
C ASN A 113 11.21 9.30 -5.24
N ASN A 114 12.50 9.17 -4.96
CA ASN A 114 13.03 8.51 -3.78
C ASN A 114 14.03 9.36 -2.99
N ASN A 115 14.44 10.49 -3.55
CA ASN A 115 15.49 11.32 -2.98
C ASN A 115 15.10 12.80 -3.01
N VAL A 116 15.29 13.48 -1.88
CA VAL A 116 15.13 14.93 -1.75
C VAL A 116 16.35 15.54 -1.07
N GLN A 117 16.72 16.75 -1.49
CA GLN A 117 17.74 17.55 -0.83
C GLN A 117 17.10 18.78 -0.21
N LEU A 118 17.47 19.06 1.03
CA LEU A 118 17.04 20.26 1.75
C LEU A 118 18.24 21.17 1.99
N ASN A 119 18.08 22.47 1.70
CA ASN A 119 19.12 23.47 1.92
C ASN A 119 18.64 24.57 2.86
N PHE A 120 19.47 24.93 3.82
CA PHE A 120 19.17 25.91 4.87
C PHE A 120 20.27 26.99 4.93
N SER A 121 19.91 28.19 5.37
CA SER A 121 20.83 29.31 5.55
C SER A 121 21.84 29.12 6.68
N ALA A 122 21.54 28.27 7.66
CA ALA A 122 22.41 27.94 8.79
C ALA A 122 22.32 26.44 9.12
N GLY A 123 23.41 25.86 9.60
CA GLY A 123 23.44 24.48 10.02
C GLY A 123 22.73 24.25 11.36
N PHE A 124 21.85 23.24 11.40
CA PHE A 124 21.17 22.81 12.62
C PHE A 124 20.90 21.29 12.58
N SER A 125 20.53 20.75 13.73
CA SER A 125 20.08 19.36 13.91
C SER A 125 18.56 19.33 14.10
N GLY A 126 17.93 18.23 13.65
CA GLY A 126 16.48 18.12 13.77
C GLY A 126 15.90 16.97 12.96
N LYS A 127 14.64 17.09 12.58
CA LYS A 127 13.91 16.06 11.82
C LYS A 127 13.20 16.64 10.60
N ALA A 128 13.14 15.83 9.54
CA ALA A 128 12.28 16.09 8.41
C ALA A 128 11.20 15.01 8.33
N TYR A 129 9.94 15.43 8.21
CA TYR A 129 8.77 14.58 8.01
C TYR A 129 8.36 14.67 6.56
N LEU A 130 8.27 13.52 5.88
CA LEU A 130 7.95 13.40 4.47
C LEU A 130 6.68 12.55 4.33
N ASN A 131 5.62 13.11 3.67
CA ASN A 131 4.30 12.47 3.53
C ASN A 131 3.84 12.39 2.08
#